data_44e7cf58f5ea382fb0014af40820e6e9
#
_entry.id   44e7cf58f5ea382fb0014af40820e6e9
#
_cell.length_a   1.000
_cell.length_b   1.000
_cell.length_c   1.000
_cell.angle_alpha   90.00
_cell.angle_beta   90.00
_cell.angle_gamma   90.00
#
_symmetry.space_group_name_H-M   'P 1'
#
loop_
_entity.id
_entity.type
_entity.pdbx_description
1 polymer ?
#
loop_
_entity_poly.entity_id
_entity_poly.type
_entity_poly.pdbx_seq_one_letter_code
_entity_poly.pdbx_strand_id
1 'polypeptide(L)'
;MVTVNVGGTLFTTALSTLRRFPDSLLGSMFSGRHQILRDKEEHPFIDVDPTLFRYILEYLRTEAIPPEDLALDMYKMASYFSIEPLQERLLLVPTVAKMMVKELNCNRFRHYSETKHRVIKLAIESAALDPSYSGVVNVLVRLSICERNFVDTRSTEHKCVRESADIQKVEDEEFSDGSIYDEQFVHCLERDLTEIGFTIKLSFCVCIAGCPYAVAKITIQF
;
A
#
# COMPACT_ATOMS: atom_id res chain seq x y z
N MET A 1 -35.05 11.52 16.40
CA MET A 1 -34.27 11.90 15.19
C MET A 1 -33.03 12.64 15.64
N VAL A 2 -31.96 12.56 14.88
CA VAL A 2 -30.71 13.29 15.11
C VAL A 2 -30.24 13.90 13.78
N THR A 3 -29.75 15.14 13.85
CA THR A 3 -29.07 15.78 12.73
C THR A 3 -27.58 15.74 12.99
N VAL A 4 -26.80 15.30 12.00
CA VAL A 4 -25.35 15.14 12.05
C VAL A 4 -24.75 16.00 10.95
N ASN A 5 -23.74 16.76 11.27
CA ASN A 5 -22.95 17.51 10.30
C ASN A 5 -21.78 16.62 9.81
N VAL A 6 -21.77 16.28 8.54
CA VAL A 6 -20.73 15.45 7.93
C VAL A 6 -20.01 16.28 6.88
N GLY A 7 -18.78 16.64 7.14
CA GLY A 7 -17.98 17.47 6.23
C GLY A 7 -18.67 18.77 5.78
N GLY A 8 -19.50 19.37 6.64
CA GLY A 8 -20.26 20.57 6.34
C GLY A 8 -21.66 20.33 5.77
N THR A 9 -22.06 19.08 5.50
CA THR A 9 -23.41 18.72 5.01
C THR A 9 -24.23 18.12 6.15
N LEU A 10 -25.47 18.60 6.31
CA LEU A 10 -26.37 18.11 7.35
C LEU A 10 -27.15 16.88 6.88
N PHE A 11 -27.10 15.81 7.68
CA PHE A 11 -27.89 14.59 7.49
C PHE A 11 -28.81 14.36 8.68
N THR A 12 -30.09 14.20 8.40
CA THR A 12 -31.07 13.86 9.43
C THR A 12 -31.45 12.38 9.32
N THR A 13 -31.37 11.66 10.44
CA THR A 13 -31.71 10.24 10.49
C THR A 13 -32.21 9.84 11.88
N ALA A 14 -32.62 8.58 12.03
CA ALA A 14 -32.93 8.04 13.34
C ALA A 14 -31.66 7.67 14.10
N LEU A 15 -31.67 7.87 15.41
CA LEU A 15 -30.55 7.46 16.26
C LEU A 15 -30.30 5.94 16.18
N SER A 16 -31.37 5.15 16.04
CA SER A 16 -31.29 3.69 15.84
C SER A 16 -30.55 3.31 14.56
N THR A 17 -30.67 4.10 13.48
CA THR A 17 -29.94 3.89 12.23
C THR A 17 -28.42 3.99 12.44
N LEU A 18 -27.97 5.03 13.14
CA LEU A 18 -26.53 5.21 13.45
C LEU A 18 -25.99 4.14 14.41
N ARG A 19 -26.86 3.57 15.24
CA ARG A 19 -26.52 2.49 16.19
C ARG A 19 -26.77 1.09 15.66
N ARG A 20 -27.10 0.94 14.37
CA ARG A 20 -27.46 -0.37 13.79
C ARG A 20 -26.40 -1.43 14.03
N PHE A 21 -25.14 -1.05 13.93
CA PHE A 21 -23.98 -1.88 14.25
C PHE A 21 -23.32 -1.33 15.51
N PRO A 22 -23.60 -1.90 16.70
CA PRO A 22 -23.11 -1.34 17.97
C PRO A 22 -21.59 -1.29 18.09
N ASP A 23 -20.90 -2.23 17.45
CA ASP A 23 -19.42 -2.34 17.46
C ASP A 23 -18.76 -1.42 16.43
N SER A 24 -19.54 -0.77 15.58
CA SER A 24 -19.02 0.23 14.64
C SER A 24 -18.64 1.54 15.33
N LEU A 25 -17.81 2.34 14.67
CA LEU A 25 -17.44 3.68 15.14
C LEU A 25 -18.71 4.55 15.33
N LEU A 26 -19.66 4.51 14.39
CA LEU A 26 -20.93 5.22 14.52
C LEU A 26 -21.74 4.71 15.72
N GLY A 27 -21.85 3.39 15.88
CA GLY A 27 -22.52 2.79 17.03
C GLY A 27 -21.93 3.25 18.36
N SER A 28 -20.61 3.26 18.45
CA SER A 28 -19.86 3.72 19.61
C SER A 28 -20.04 5.22 19.85
N MET A 29 -19.85 6.07 18.85
CA MET A 29 -20.02 7.52 18.94
C MET A 29 -21.40 7.89 19.49
N PHE A 30 -22.43 7.31 18.92
CA PHE A 30 -23.81 7.61 19.30
C PHE A 30 -24.36 6.78 20.47
N SER A 31 -23.52 5.96 21.13
CA SER A 31 -23.93 5.16 22.30
C SER A 31 -24.30 6.00 23.53
N GLY A 32 -23.86 7.26 23.57
CA GLY A 32 -23.99 8.13 24.74
C GLY A 32 -22.85 7.99 25.76
N ARG A 33 -21.86 7.14 25.50
CA ARG A 33 -20.71 6.90 26.40
C ARG A 33 -19.54 7.85 26.13
N HIS A 34 -19.50 8.47 24.95
CA HIS A 34 -18.39 9.30 24.49
C HIS A 34 -18.86 10.72 24.20
N GLN A 35 -17.99 11.69 24.46
CA GLN A 35 -18.19 13.04 23.97
C GLN A 35 -17.90 13.06 22.46
N ILE A 36 -18.85 13.59 21.70
CA ILE A 36 -18.75 13.77 20.27
C ILE A 36 -18.41 15.22 19.99
N LEU A 37 -17.47 15.44 19.06
CA LEU A 37 -17.20 16.77 18.52
C LEU A 37 -18.48 17.37 17.95
N ARG A 38 -18.71 18.65 18.19
CA ARG A 38 -19.89 19.36 17.71
C ARG A 38 -19.50 20.58 16.90
N ASP A 39 -20.34 20.92 15.95
CA ASP A 39 -20.21 22.16 15.21
C ASP A 39 -20.75 23.37 16.03
N LYS A 40 -20.76 24.55 15.42
CA LYS A 40 -21.22 25.80 16.06
C LYS A 40 -22.73 25.79 16.39
N GLU A 41 -23.48 24.91 15.76
CA GLU A 41 -24.92 24.74 15.93
C GLU A 41 -25.27 23.53 16.80
N GLU A 42 -24.27 23.01 17.55
CA GLU A 42 -24.36 21.86 18.44
C GLU A 42 -24.70 20.52 17.74
N HIS A 43 -24.56 20.42 16.41
CA HIS A 43 -24.70 19.14 15.72
C HIS A 43 -23.45 18.29 15.93
N PRO A 44 -23.58 16.97 16.16
CA PRO A 44 -22.46 16.06 16.08
C PRO A 44 -21.72 16.21 14.76
N PHE A 45 -20.40 16.36 14.81
CA PHE A 45 -19.57 16.58 13.63
C PHE A 45 -18.75 15.33 13.29
N ILE A 46 -18.76 14.95 12.02
CA ILE A 46 -17.96 13.83 11.46
C ILE A 46 -17.16 14.39 10.28
N ASP A 47 -15.86 14.30 10.36
CA ASP A 47 -14.94 14.84 9.35
C ASP A 47 -14.65 13.78 8.28
N VAL A 48 -15.60 13.57 7.38
CA VAL A 48 -15.47 12.69 6.21
C VAL A 48 -16.21 13.29 5.01
N ASP A 49 -15.97 12.72 3.81
CA ASP A 49 -16.68 13.12 2.59
C ASP A 49 -18.20 12.84 2.72
N PRO A 50 -19.02 13.86 2.65
CA PRO A 50 -20.48 13.72 2.75
C PRO A 50 -21.08 12.91 1.58
N THR A 51 -20.44 12.91 0.41
CA THR A 51 -20.90 12.15 -0.75
C THR A 51 -20.82 10.65 -0.48
N LEU A 52 -19.70 10.20 0.06
CA LEU A 52 -19.51 8.79 0.45
C LEU A 52 -20.34 8.43 1.68
N PHE A 53 -20.44 9.34 2.65
CA PHE A 53 -21.26 9.09 3.84
C PHE A 53 -22.73 8.87 3.51
N ARG A 54 -23.27 9.47 2.46
CA ARG A 54 -24.63 9.21 1.99
C ARG A 54 -24.87 7.73 1.72
N TYR A 55 -23.90 7.04 1.09
CA TYR A 55 -23.99 5.60 0.82
C TYR A 55 -23.84 4.76 2.10
N ILE A 56 -23.00 5.19 3.04
CA ILE A 56 -22.96 4.57 4.37
C ILE A 56 -24.31 4.66 5.04
N LEU A 57 -24.92 5.84 5.04
CA LEU A 57 -26.22 6.05 5.67
C LEU A 57 -27.33 5.24 4.98
N GLU A 58 -27.29 5.13 3.64
CA GLU A 58 -28.22 4.29 2.90
C GLU A 58 -28.05 2.81 3.24
N TYR A 59 -26.78 2.32 3.32
CA TYR A 59 -26.50 0.97 3.78
C TYR A 59 -27.02 0.72 5.21
N LEU A 60 -26.85 1.66 6.11
CA LEU A 60 -27.37 1.56 7.48
C LEU A 60 -28.90 1.49 7.52
N ARG A 61 -29.60 2.06 6.54
CA ARG A 61 -31.06 2.04 6.44
C ARG A 61 -31.60 0.75 5.81
N THR A 62 -31.01 0.35 4.69
CA THR A 62 -31.61 -0.61 3.76
C THR A 62 -30.73 -1.81 3.45
N GLU A 63 -29.45 -1.77 3.84
CA GLU A 63 -28.39 -2.71 3.42
C GLU A 63 -28.11 -2.70 1.91
N ALA A 64 -28.52 -1.65 1.20
CA ALA A 64 -28.21 -1.50 -0.21
C ALA A 64 -26.70 -1.38 -0.42
N ILE A 65 -26.19 -2.16 -1.36
CA ILE A 65 -24.75 -2.10 -1.73
C ILE A 65 -24.55 -0.88 -2.61
N PRO A 66 -23.47 -0.09 -2.37
CA PRO A 66 -23.12 1.03 -3.21
C PRO A 66 -22.75 0.58 -4.64
N PRO A 67 -22.78 1.49 -5.63
CA PRO A 67 -22.35 1.22 -7.00
C PRO A 67 -20.91 0.69 -7.06
N GLU A 68 -20.61 -0.19 -8.04
CA GLU A 68 -19.33 -0.89 -8.15
C GLU A 68 -18.16 0.08 -8.39
N ASP A 69 -18.37 1.16 -9.11
CA ASP A 69 -17.38 2.22 -9.34
C ASP A 69 -16.92 2.93 -8.07
N LEU A 70 -17.73 2.93 -7.02
CA LEU A 70 -17.41 3.46 -5.69
C LEU A 70 -16.94 2.39 -4.71
N ALA A 71 -16.89 1.11 -5.10
CA ALA A 71 -16.66 0.00 -4.17
C ALA A 71 -15.36 0.15 -3.36
N LEU A 72 -14.30 0.64 -3.99
CA LEU A 72 -12.99 0.82 -3.34
C LEU A 72 -13.03 1.90 -2.24
N ASP A 73 -13.63 3.05 -2.56
CA ASP A 73 -13.73 4.16 -1.60
C ASP A 73 -14.73 3.83 -0.50
N MET A 74 -15.79 3.10 -0.85
CA MET A 74 -16.76 2.59 0.12
C MET A 74 -16.15 1.52 1.05
N TYR A 75 -15.23 0.69 0.55
CA TYR A 75 -14.50 -0.25 1.39
C TYR A 75 -13.64 0.48 2.42
N LYS A 76 -12.91 1.52 2.00
CA LYS A 76 -12.13 2.37 2.92
C LYS A 76 -13.02 3.05 3.96
N MET A 77 -14.17 3.56 3.52
CA MET A 77 -15.14 4.20 4.40
C MET A 77 -15.77 3.23 5.39
N ALA A 78 -16.14 2.01 4.93
CA ALA A 78 -16.63 0.94 5.78
C ALA A 78 -15.59 0.49 6.81
N SER A 79 -14.31 0.45 6.40
CA SER A 79 -13.18 0.16 7.31
C SER A 79 -13.00 1.27 8.35
N TYR A 80 -13.06 2.53 7.94
CA TYR A 80 -12.98 3.67 8.85
C TYR A 80 -14.08 3.63 9.93
N PHE A 81 -15.32 3.31 9.52
CA PHE A 81 -16.44 3.19 10.46
C PHE A 81 -16.53 1.82 11.15
N SER A 82 -15.66 0.87 10.81
CA SER A 82 -15.70 -0.52 11.33
C SER A 82 -17.07 -1.18 11.10
N ILE A 83 -17.61 -1.04 9.89
CA ILE A 83 -18.87 -1.68 9.48
C ILE A 83 -18.52 -3.01 8.80
N GLU A 84 -18.17 -4.04 9.61
CA GLU A 84 -17.71 -5.34 9.12
C GLU A 84 -18.64 -5.98 8.07
N PRO A 85 -19.99 -6.02 8.24
CA PRO A 85 -20.85 -6.64 7.24
C PRO A 85 -20.82 -5.97 5.87
N LEU A 86 -20.55 -4.64 5.82
CA LEU A 86 -20.35 -3.93 4.55
C LEU A 86 -18.98 -4.26 3.94
N GLN A 87 -17.94 -4.32 4.76
CA GLN A 87 -16.60 -4.70 4.29
C GLN A 87 -16.63 -6.09 3.66
N GLU A 88 -17.22 -7.09 4.31
CA GLU A 88 -17.33 -8.46 3.81
C GLU A 88 -18.04 -8.51 2.44
N ARG A 89 -19.11 -7.76 2.28
CA ARG A 89 -19.83 -7.70 1.00
C ARG A 89 -19.03 -7.02 -0.09
N LEU A 90 -18.29 -5.95 0.24
CA LEU A 90 -17.45 -5.22 -0.71
C LEU A 90 -16.20 -6.01 -1.11
N LEU A 91 -15.69 -6.91 -0.24
CA LEU A 91 -14.58 -7.81 -0.59
C LEU A 91 -14.92 -8.75 -1.75
N LEU A 92 -16.19 -9.02 -2.02
CA LEU A 92 -16.61 -9.82 -3.17
C LEU A 92 -16.53 -9.05 -4.50
N VAL A 93 -16.32 -7.74 -4.46
CA VAL A 93 -16.15 -6.91 -5.66
C VAL A 93 -14.71 -7.07 -6.17
N PRO A 94 -14.49 -7.42 -7.46
CA PRO A 94 -13.16 -7.75 -7.98
C PRO A 94 -12.10 -6.65 -7.79
N THR A 95 -12.49 -5.39 -7.88
CA THR A 95 -11.58 -4.23 -7.68
C THR A 95 -11.08 -4.17 -6.24
N VAL A 96 -11.95 -4.40 -5.25
CA VAL A 96 -11.61 -4.45 -3.83
C VAL A 96 -10.76 -5.68 -3.52
N ALA A 97 -11.16 -6.85 -4.03
CA ALA A 97 -10.39 -8.08 -3.84
C ALA A 97 -8.95 -7.95 -4.37
N LYS A 98 -8.77 -7.36 -5.56
CA LYS A 98 -7.43 -7.10 -6.13
C LYS A 98 -6.58 -6.19 -5.23
N MET A 99 -7.18 -5.12 -4.71
CA MET A 99 -6.48 -4.23 -3.78
C MET A 99 -6.03 -4.99 -2.52
N MET A 100 -6.92 -5.78 -1.92
CA MET A 100 -6.60 -6.55 -0.71
C MET A 100 -5.49 -7.58 -0.95
N VAL A 101 -5.53 -8.30 -2.08
CA VAL A 101 -4.45 -9.22 -2.46
C VAL A 101 -3.13 -8.48 -2.60
N LYS A 102 -3.14 -7.27 -3.19
CA LYS A 102 -1.96 -6.44 -3.33
C LYS A 102 -1.42 -6.01 -1.96
N GLU A 103 -2.27 -5.50 -1.08
CA GLU A 103 -1.87 -5.08 0.27
C GLU A 103 -1.31 -6.26 1.08
N LEU A 104 -1.97 -7.41 1.06
CA LEU A 104 -1.49 -8.62 1.75
C LEU A 104 -0.12 -9.07 1.23
N ASN A 105 0.10 -9.02 -0.08
CA ASN A 105 1.40 -9.38 -0.66
C ASN A 105 2.49 -8.37 -0.27
N CYS A 106 2.21 -7.07 -0.30
CA CYS A 106 3.18 -6.04 0.09
C CYS A 106 3.49 -6.09 1.59
N ASN A 107 2.47 -6.31 2.43
CA ASN A 107 2.63 -6.38 3.89
C ASN A 107 3.40 -7.62 4.38
N ARG A 108 3.60 -8.64 3.51
CA ARG A 108 4.51 -9.77 3.81
C ARG A 108 5.96 -9.34 3.91
N PHE A 109 6.31 -8.23 3.27
CA PHE A 109 7.68 -7.75 3.22
C PHE A 109 7.83 -6.55 4.15
N ARG A 110 8.62 -6.75 5.18
CA ARG A 110 9.03 -5.65 6.06
C ARG A 110 9.74 -4.58 5.21
N HIS A 111 9.48 -3.31 5.50
CA HIS A 111 10.08 -2.18 4.78
C HIS A 111 9.77 -2.09 3.28
N TYR A 112 8.74 -2.79 2.77
CA TYR A 112 8.40 -2.74 1.34
C TYR A 112 8.17 -1.31 0.84
N SER A 113 7.39 -0.52 1.57
CA SER A 113 7.08 0.87 1.19
C SER A 113 8.32 1.75 1.15
N GLU A 114 9.20 1.62 2.13
CA GLU A 114 10.46 2.36 2.24
C GLU A 114 11.40 1.99 1.09
N THR A 115 11.56 0.70 0.81
CA THR A 115 12.39 0.22 -0.30
C THR A 115 11.83 0.70 -1.65
N LYS A 116 10.52 0.66 -1.85
CA LYS A 116 9.90 1.18 -3.06
C LYS A 116 10.20 2.67 -3.25
N HIS A 117 10.04 3.49 -2.22
CA HIS A 117 10.39 4.91 -2.27
C HIS A 117 11.87 5.14 -2.57
N ARG A 118 12.76 4.34 -1.96
CA ARG A 118 14.20 4.43 -2.18
C ARG A 118 14.57 4.08 -3.63
N VAL A 119 13.98 3.04 -4.20
CA VAL A 119 14.18 2.67 -5.61
C VAL A 119 13.79 3.81 -6.54
N ILE A 120 12.62 4.41 -6.34
CA ILE A 120 12.16 5.55 -7.14
C ILE A 120 13.10 6.76 -6.98
N LYS A 121 13.48 7.08 -5.74
CA LYS A 121 14.37 8.19 -5.44
C LYS A 121 15.73 8.03 -6.11
N LEU A 122 16.35 6.86 -5.99
CA LEU A 122 17.61 6.55 -6.64
C LEU A 122 17.51 6.65 -8.16
N ALA A 123 16.41 6.17 -8.75
CA ALA A 123 16.16 6.29 -10.18
C ALA A 123 16.10 7.75 -10.63
N ILE A 124 15.39 8.60 -9.90
CA ILE A 124 15.29 10.04 -10.19
C ILE A 124 16.64 10.73 -10.03
N GLU A 125 17.36 10.48 -8.94
CA GLU A 125 18.68 11.06 -8.68
C GLU A 125 19.69 10.67 -9.75
N SER A 126 19.69 9.40 -10.17
CA SER A 126 20.57 8.90 -11.22
C SER A 126 20.26 9.53 -12.57
N ALA A 127 18.98 9.64 -12.91
CA ALA A 127 18.55 10.32 -14.14
C ALA A 127 18.95 11.79 -14.16
N ALA A 128 18.88 12.50 -13.02
CA ALA A 128 19.23 13.90 -12.91
C ALA A 128 20.75 14.16 -13.00
N LEU A 129 21.58 13.19 -12.67
CA LEU A 129 23.05 13.31 -12.70
C LEU A 129 23.67 12.91 -14.04
N ASP A 130 22.92 12.29 -14.93
CA ASP A 130 23.42 11.85 -16.24
C ASP A 130 23.25 12.96 -17.29
N PRO A 131 24.34 13.61 -17.76
CA PRO A 131 24.24 14.64 -18.80
C PRO A 131 23.78 14.10 -20.16
N SER A 132 23.90 12.79 -20.37
CA SER A 132 23.49 12.08 -21.58
C SER A 132 22.17 11.33 -21.43
N TYR A 133 21.34 11.74 -20.49
CA TYR A 133 20.13 11.06 -20.06
C TYR A 133 19.38 10.33 -21.18
N SER A 134 19.43 9.02 -21.11
CA SER A 134 18.78 8.13 -22.09
C SER A 134 17.34 7.76 -21.72
N GLY A 135 16.82 8.28 -20.62
CA GLY A 135 15.52 7.91 -20.08
C GLY A 135 15.50 6.57 -19.36
N VAL A 136 16.65 5.90 -19.21
CA VAL A 136 16.75 4.56 -18.64
C VAL A 136 17.69 4.54 -17.44
N VAL A 137 17.22 4.05 -16.30
CA VAL A 137 18.01 3.86 -15.08
C VAL A 137 17.96 2.41 -14.64
N ASN A 138 19.10 1.87 -14.22
CA ASN A 138 19.22 0.53 -13.67
C ASN A 138 19.43 0.58 -12.17
N VAL A 139 18.51 -0.03 -11.42
CA VAL A 139 18.60 -0.17 -9.97
C VAL A 139 18.83 -1.63 -9.64
N LEU A 140 19.82 -1.93 -8.79
CA LEU A 140 20.11 -3.28 -8.31
C LEU A 140 19.48 -3.47 -6.92
N VAL A 141 18.74 -4.55 -6.77
CA VAL A 141 18.23 -5.03 -5.49
C VAL A 141 18.89 -6.36 -5.18
N ARG A 142 19.58 -6.45 -4.04
CA ARG A 142 20.18 -7.69 -3.58
C ARG A 142 19.10 -8.59 -3.01
N LEU A 143 19.04 -9.82 -3.48
CA LEU A 143 18.14 -10.85 -2.99
C LEU A 143 18.92 -11.81 -2.10
N SER A 144 18.39 -12.15 -0.92
CA SER A 144 18.94 -13.23 -0.10
C SER A 144 18.44 -14.57 -0.63
N ILE A 145 19.34 -15.47 -0.93
CA ILE A 145 19.00 -16.85 -1.27
C ILE A 145 18.86 -17.63 0.04
N CYS A 146 17.75 -18.34 0.17
CA CYS A 146 17.37 -19.16 1.33
C CYS A 146 18.54 -20.01 1.89
N GLU A 147 18.78 -19.88 3.19
CA GLU A 147 19.92 -20.39 3.98
C GLU A 147 20.02 -21.91 4.11
N ARG A 148 19.81 -22.72 3.12
CA ARG A 148 19.91 -24.15 3.43
C ARG A 148 21.31 -24.77 3.40
N ASN A 149 22.35 -24.12 2.89
CA ASN A 149 23.71 -24.63 2.94
C ASN A 149 24.78 -23.52 2.82
N PHE A 150 24.98 -22.75 3.84
CA PHE A 150 25.98 -21.71 3.84
C PHE A 150 27.31 -22.22 4.39
N VAL A 151 28.34 -22.33 3.55
CA VAL A 151 29.73 -22.37 3.98
C VAL A 151 30.24 -20.94 3.90
N ASP A 152 30.62 -20.41 5.06
CA ASP A 152 31.21 -19.08 5.24
C ASP A 152 32.47 -18.95 4.41
N THR A 153 32.42 -18.32 3.25
CA THR A 153 33.62 -17.89 2.52
C THR A 153 33.60 -16.36 2.51
N ARG A 154 34.32 -15.79 3.47
CA ARG A 154 34.65 -14.36 3.55
C ARG A 154 35.51 -13.96 2.34
N SER A 155 34.89 -13.62 1.25
CA SER A 155 35.55 -12.99 0.11
C SER A 155 34.86 -11.66 -0.20
N THR A 156 35.55 -10.59 0.10
CA THR A 156 35.06 -9.21 0.18
C THR A 156 34.95 -8.49 -1.18
N GLU A 157 35.18 -9.15 -2.32
CA GLU A 157 35.15 -8.46 -3.60
C GLU A 157 34.56 -9.32 -4.73
N HIS A 158 33.27 -9.22 -4.97
CA HIS A 158 32.67 -9.82 -6.15
C HIS A 158 32.77 -8.93 -7.38
N LYS A 159 33.45 -9.40 -8.41
CA LYS A 159 33.61 -8.75 -9.72
C LYS A 159 32.28 -8.63 -10.51
N CYS A 160 31.30 -9.47 -10.21
CA CYS A 160 30.03 -9.52 -10.97
C CYS A 160 29.18 -8.24 -10.93
N VAL A 161 29.43 -7.33 -10.00
CA VAL A 161 28.71 -6.07 -9.84
C VAL A 161 29.55 -4.85 -10.22
N ARG A 162 30.86 -5.03 -10.48
CA ARG A 162 31.79 -3.92 -10.78
C ARG A 162 31.82 -3.47 -12.25
N GLU A 163 31.28 -4.25 -13.17
CA GLU A 163 31.53 -4.01 -14.61
C GLU A 163 30.47 -3.11 -15.31
N SER A 164 29.47 -2.61 -14.61
CA SER A 164 28.56 -1.63 -15.23
C SER A 164 28.56 -0.33 -14.43
N ALA A 165 29.17 0.70 -15.03
CA ALA A 165 29.28 2.05 -14.45
C ALA A 165 27.93 2.75 -14.20
N ASP A 166 26.82 2.19 -14.74
CA ASP A 166 25.51 2.80 -14.74
C ASP A 166 24.55 2.19 -13.72
N ILE A 167 25.09 1.54 -12.65
CA ILE A 167 24.25 0.80 -11.72
C ILE A 167 24.28 1.49 -10.34
N GLN A 168 23.15 2.04 -9.95
CA GLN A 168 22.93 2.49 -8.56
C GLN A 168 22.58 1.29 -7.68
N LYS A 169 23.32 1.15 -6.58
CA LYS A 169 23.09 0.07 -5.62
C LYS A 169 22.15 0.52 -4.53
N VAL A 170 21.11 -0.27 -4.26
CA VAL A 170 20.43 -0.23 -2.99
C VAL A 170 21.28 -1.05 -2.02
N GLU A 171 22.18 -0.41 -1.28
CA GLU A 171 23.03 -1.09 -0.29
C GLU A 171 22.27 -1.29 1.01
N ASP A 172 22.41 -2.51 1.57
CA ASP A 172 21.67 -3.01 2.73
C ASP A 172 22.18 -2.50 4.09
N GLU A 173 22.93 -1.40 4.15
CA GLU A 173 23.53 -0.94 5.42
C GLU A 173 22.50 -0.58 6.51
N GLU A 174 21.22 -0.37 6.16
CA GLU A 174 20.17 -0.03 7.12
C GLU A 174 19.24 -1.20 7.50
N PHE A 175 19.30 -2.34 6.81
CA PHE A 175 18.43 -3.48 7.06
C PHE A 175 19.18 -4.65 7.72
N SER A 176 19.84 -4.38 8.85
CA SER A 176 20.56 -5.38 9.64
C SER A 176 19.66 -6.42 10.33
N ASP A 177 18.38 -6.43 10.05
CA ASP A 177 17.36 -7.26 10.72
C ASP A 177 17.09 -8.61 10.02
N GLY A 178 17.85 -8.94 8.97
CA GLY A 178 17.70 -10.21 8.26
C GLY A 178 16.46 -10.30 7.36
N SER A 179 15.87 -9.16 6.94
CA SER A 179 14.77 -9.18 5.99
C SER A 179 15.22 -9.73 4.64
N ILE A 180 14.56 -10.82 4.24
CA ILE A 180 14.89 -11.56 3.02
C ILE A 180 14.06 -10.99 1.89
N TYR A 181 14.69 -10.33 0.93
CA TYR A 181 14.07 -10.02 -0.34
C TYR A 181 14.11 -11.26 -1.22
N ASP A 182 12.95 -11.79 -1.58
CA ASP A 182 12.79 -12.89 -2.53
C ASP A 182 12.36 -12.38 -3.91
N GLU A 183 12.23 -13.27 -4.88
CA GLU A 183 11.74 -12.93 -6.22
C GLU A 183 10.32 -12.32 -6.16
N GLN A 184 9.49 -12.73 -5.20
CA GLN A 184 8.14 -12.21 -5.03
C GLN A 184 8.15 -10.74 -4.63
N PHE A 185 9.11 -10.31 -3.81
CA PHE A 185 9.32 -8.89 -3.47
C PHE A 185 9.57 -8.05 -4.72
N VAL A 186 10.46 -8.51 -5.60
CA VAL A 186 10.81 -7.77 -6.82
C VAL A 186 9.64 -7.72 -7.81
N HIS A 187 8.87 -8.80 -7.92
CA HIS A 187 7.65 -8.80 -8.72
C HIS A 187 6.56 -7.88 -8.15
N CYS A 188 6.48 -7.73 -6.82
CA CYS A 188 5.61 -6.72 -6.21
C CYS A 188 6.05 -5.31 -6.59
N LEU A 189 7.38 -5.05 -6.57
CA LEU A 189 7.93 -3.75 -7.01
C LEU A 189 7.64 -3.47 -8.49
N GLU A 190 7.90 -4.43 -9.37
CA GLU A 190 7.62 -4.32 -10.81
C GLU A 190 6.17 -3.92 -11.05
N ARG A 191 5.24 -4.67 -10.46
CA ARG A 191 3.81 -4.39 -10.59
C ARG A 191 3.45 -3.00 -10.10
N ASP A 192 3.90 -2.64 -8.90
CA ASP A 192 3.56 -1.35 -8.27
C ASP A 192 4.14 -0.17 -9.03
N LEU A 193 5.37 -0.30 -9.55
CA LEU A 193 6.01 0.75 -10.36
C LEU A 193 5.33 0.88 -11.73
N THR A 194 4.93 -0.25 -12.34
CA THR A 194 4.18 -0.25 -13.60
C THR A 194 2.81 0.40 -13.45
N GLU A 195 2.11 0.15 -12.34
CA GLU A 195 0.83 0.80 -12.04
C GLU A 195 0.95 2.32 -11.84
N ILE A 196 2.09 2.80 -11.36
CA ILE A 196 2.38 4.25 -11.24
C ILE A 196 2.69 4.87 -12.60
N GLY A 197 3.01 4.06 -13.61
CA GLY A 197 3.26 4.52 -14.98
C GLY A 197 4.69 4.35 -15.47
N PHE A 198 5.59 3.77 -14.67
CA PHE A 198 6.94 3.46 -15.14
C PHE A 198 6.96 2.23 -16.06
N THR A 199 7.80 2.28 -17.08
CA THR A 199 8.11 1.07 -17.86
C THR A 199 9.24 0.32 -17.18
N ILE A 200 8.96 -0.91 -16.72
CA ILE A 200 9.89 -1.72 -15.92
C ILE A 200 10.30 -2.95 -16.69
N LYS A 201 11.60 -3.28 -16.61
CA LYS A 201 12.13 -4.56 -17.08
C LYS A 201 12.96 -5.18 -15.98
N LEU A 202 12.56 -6.37 -15.56
CA LEU A 202 13.32 -7.18 -14.60
C LEU A 202 14.30 -8.10 -15.30
N SER A 203 15.46 -8.28 -14.69
CA SER A 203 16.38 -9.35 -15.00
C SER A 203 17.03 -9.84 -13.71
N PHE A 204 17.19 -11.16 -13.60
CA PHE A 204 17.81 -11.79 -12.46
C PHE A 204 19.20 -12.28 -12.85
N CYS A 205 20.19 -11.95 -12.05
CA CYS A 205 21.56 -12.40 -12.24
C CYS A 205 21.95 -13.27 -11.04
N VAL A 206 22.28 -14.52 -11.32
CA VAL A 206 22.90 -15.42 -10.34
C VAL A 206 24.38 -15.44 -10.62
N CYS A 207 25.20 -15.16 -9.62
CA CYS A 207 26.63 -15.19 -9.78
C CYS A 207 27.15 -16.64 -9.98
N ILE A 208 27.79 -16.90 -11.12
CA ILE A 208 28.36 -18.22 -11.47
C ILE A 208 29.55 -18.60 -10.58
N ALA A 209 30.14 -17.63 -9.88
CA ALA A 209 31.34 -17.80 -9.05
C ALA A 209 31.06 -18.20 -7.58
N GLY A 210 29.86 -18.76 -7.29
CA GLY A 210 29.55 -19.25 -5.93
C GLY A 210 29.12 -18.15 -4.96
N CYS A 211 28.66 -17.01 -5.45
CA CYS A 211 28.07 -15.92 -4.65
C CYS A 211 26.75 -16.39 -4.00
N PRO A 212 26.59 -16.19 -2.69
CA PRO A 212 25.35 -16.59 -2.00
C PRO A 212 24.16 -15.69 -2.29
N TYR A 213 24.36 -14.65 -3.10
CA TYR A 213 23.32 -13.66 -3.37
C TYR A 213 22.88 -13.71 -4.83
N ALA A 214 21.57 -13.70 -5.06
CA ALA A 214 21.02 -13.31 -6.33
C ALA A 214 20.84 -11.78 -6.35
N VAL A 215 20.94 -11.21 -7.54
CA VAL A 215 20.72 -9.78 -7.73
C VAL A 215 19.62 -9.62 -8.75
N ALA A 216 18.57 -8.88 -8.37
CA ALA A 216 17.57 -8.42 -9.32
C ALA A 216 17.99 -7.05 -9.86
N LYS A 217 18.07 -6.93 -11.17
CA LYS A 217 18.25 -5.67 -11.88
C LYS A 217 16.88 -5.17 -12.32
N ILE A 218 16.50 -4.02 -11.81
CA ILE A 218 15.29 -3.30 -12.18
C ILE A 218 15.69 -2.19 -13.14
N THR A 219 15.33 -2.32 -14.40
CA THR A 219 15.52 -1.27 -15.40
C THR A 219 14.25 -0.42 -15.42
N ILE A 220 14.37 0.86 -15.10
CA ILE A 220 13.27 1.82 -15.04
C ILE A 220 13.45 2.79 -16.21
N GLN A 221 12.41 2.92 -17.02
CA GLN A 221 12.34 3.90 -18.09
C GLN A 221 11.31 4.97 -17.70
N PHE A 222 11.76 6.24 -17.76
CA PHE A 222 10.95 7.41 -17.48
C PHE A 222 10.22 7.89 -18.72
#